data_898e4609b9e59ca405915c306dec6b62
#
_entry.id   898e4609b9e59ca405915c306dec6b62
#
_cell.length_a   1.000
_cell.length_b   1.000
_cell.length_c   1.000
_cell.angle_alpha   90.00
_cell.angle_beta   90.00
_cell.angle_gamma   90.00
#
_symmetry.space_group_name_H-M   'P 1'
#
loop_
_entity.id
_entity.type
_entity.pdbx_description
1 polymer ?
#
loop_
_entity_poly.entity_id
_entity_poly.type
_entity_poly.pdbx_seq_one_letter_code
_entity_poly.pdbx_strand_id
1 'polypeptide(L)'
;MLLLVVGILAACNSENITLDNEKKNETETLKTGVIFTTDSPIADAKRQLIDIEAKGNGTQTRTSITHTPGQGADASWNSDDFIWVKNKNGEWKQSIGITLHHGGRRADFILPGSASDYANGCEVRYTGTSITYNGFTPTPSDISFPKVQSRTIANDFSKAGEWGDCGSGTARNMNSSGKFNFTLNHKAAYLCFLPRCENAALAPNVRLKKIKITATRGTNTNVLFFANRHNFDGENIYDMGHPILSPDITITLPDFPLYTSVSQEHNATYLVVAPDNYDFKIEYTIKDPTTNIETTFTNNITNITLDKGKIYDVTANLTPKSLNRKHYMWDALQHYWWGHESDMPIVDYTQGQNFPVSKANDPQRYSNYNFPGYNIRNDAQTEFFKTIPNVNEMFWYAYKGDPHWVTDNGTYEDRGHLIQVNMGGIWLKKKSKIMTDEGITEEQMRNGFPKISPTDWRTTMGTWPSNVIPSTNPVPNTTEYFYLPALGGFAGGLLYNFGSRGFYWTSNGAPYSLNNVYMLSFTSSLVQVGATSYSEGIIAKVFE
;
A
#
# COMPACT_ATOMS: atom_id res chain seq x y z
N MET A 1 45.83 -38.59 -7.20
CA MET A 1 46.65 -37.92 -6.17
C MET A 1 45.70 -37.41 -5.11
N LEU A 2 45.82 -38.00 -3.96
CA LEU A 2 44.94 -37.92 -2.78
C LEU A 2 45.36 -36.75 -1.91
N LEU A 3 44.44 -35.99 -1.32
CA LEU A 3 44.61 -35.26 -0.06
C LEU A 3 43.22 -34.85 0.46
N LEU A 4 42.82 -35.45 1.36
CA LEU A 4 42.54 -35.48 2.79
C LEU A 4 42.02 -34.14 3.34
N VAL A 5 40.74 -34.15 3.75
CA VAL A 5 40.12 -33.14 4.61
C VAL A 5 40.26 -33.62 6.07
N VAL A 6 40.82 -32.80 6.92
CA VAL A 6 40.83 -32.97 8.37
C VAL A 6 39.95 -31.86 8.99
N GLY A 7 38.87 -32.26 9.60
CA GLY A 7 38.06 -31.39 10.48
C GLY A 7 38.68 -31.34 11.88
N ILE A 8 38.65 -30.17 12.50
CA ILE A 8 38.94 -29.99 13.91
C ILE A 8 37.76 -29.29 14.58
N LEU A 9 37.13 -30.01 15.46
CA LEU A 9 36.27 -29.51 16.53
C LEU A 9 37.16 -28.94 17.63
N ALA A 10 36.92 -27.74 18.08
CA ALA A 10 37.52 -27.22 19.30
C ALA A 10 36.41 -26.67 20.21
N ALA A 11 36.44 -27.20 21.41
CA ALA A 11 35.53 -26.92 22.50
C ALA A 11 35.90 -25.60 23.23
N CYS A 12 34.89 -25.13 23.98
CA CYS A 12 35.01 -24.02 24.93
C CYS A 12 36.23 -24.08 25.82
N ASN A 13 36.92 -22.94 25.98
CA ASN A 13 37.68 -22.66 27.20
C ASN A 13 37.51 -21.17 27.56
N SER A 14 37.07 -20.98 28.79
CA SER A 14 37.06 -19.72 29.50
C SER A 14 38.48 -19.26 29.79
N GLU A 15 38.93 -18.17 29.20
CA GLU A 15 40.15 -17.51 29.65
C GLU A 15 39.86 -16.14 30.22
N ASN A 16 40.31 -15.95 31.45
CA ASN A 16 40.42 -14.68 32.16
C ASN A 16 41.31 -13.72 31.38
N ILE A 17 40.74 -12.61 30.92
CA ILE A 17 41.52 -11.48 30.43
C ILE A 17 41.81 -10.56 31.60
N THR A 18 43.07 -10.55 32.03
CA THR A 18 43.65 -9.55 32.93
C THR A 18 43.60 -8.17 32.26
N LEU A 19 43.03 -7.22 32.98
CA LEU A 19 42.99 -5.80 32.62
C LEU A 19 44.43 -5.22 32.70
N ASP A 20 45.02 -4.88 31.56
CA ASP A 20 46.15 -3.98 31.50
C ASP A 20 45.65 -2.53 31.69
N ASN A 21 46.12 -1.92 32.76
CA ASN A 21 45.93 -0.51 33.10
C ASN A 21 46.76 0.39 32.16
N GLU A 22 46.16 0.88 31.08
CA GLU A 22 46.66 2.14 30.48
C GLU A 22 45.85 3.31 31.04
N LYS A 23 46.48 4.08 31.92
CA LYS A 23 46.00 5.38 32.39
C LYS A 23 45.95 6.37 31.24
N LYS A 24 44.77 6.60 30.66
CA LYS A 24 44.44 7.89 30.04
C LYS A 24 43.79 8.78 31.11
N ASN A 25 44.54 9.77 31.57
CA ASN A 25 44.04 10.88 32.34
C ASN A 25 43.15 11.76 31.44
N GLU A 26 41.86 11.42 31.32
CA GLU A 26 40.79 12.39 31.05
C GLU A 26 40.13 12.66 32.40
N THR A 27 40.23 13.89 32.86
CA THR A 27 39.55 14.39 34.06
C THR A 27 38.05 14.44 33.74
N GLU A 28 37.35 13.30 33.86
CA GLU A 28 35.90 13.30 33.96
C GLU A 28 35.56 14.06 35.25
N THR A 29 35.07 15.28 35.08
CA THR A 29 34.40 16.02 36.16
C THR A 29 33.21 15.18 36.57
N LEU A 30 33.32 14.48 37.70
CA LEU A 30 32.19 13.76 38.32
C LEU A 30 31.01 14.75 38.48
N LYS A 31 30.01 14.59 37.63
CA LYS A 31 28.78 15.37 37.74
C LYS A 31 28.10 14.99 39.04
N THR A 32 28.27 15.83 40.06
CA THR A 32 27.60 15.65 41.38
C THR A 32 26.18 16.16 41.28
N GLY A 33 25.20 15.32 41.68
CA GLY A 33 23.79 15.68 41.65
C GLY A 33 22.90 14.66 42.31
N VAL A 34 21.61 14.86 42.24
CA VAL A 34 20.58 13.98 42.82
C VAL A 34 20.16 12.94 41.79
N ILE A 35 20.09 11.68 42.20
CA ILE A 35 19.70 10.59 41.32
C ILE A 35 18.18 10.43 41.28
N PHE A 36 17.62 10.47 40.07
CA PHE A 36 16.25 10.11 39.77
C PHE A 36 16.26 8.83 38.94
N THR A 37 15.72 7.76 39.51
CA THR A 37 15.71 6.42 38.91
C THR A 37 14.34 6.11 38.36
N THR A 38 14.28 5.56 37.16
CA THR A 38 13.02 5.03 36.64
C THR A 38 12.66 3.71 37.33
N ASP A 39 11.42 3.54 37.71
CA ASP A 39 10.91 2.22 38.13
C ASP A 39 11.03 1.22 36.97
N SER A 40 11.16 -0.06 37.30
CA SER A 40 11.13 -1.11 36.28
C SER A 40 9.84 -1.00 35.47
N PRO A 41 9.88 -1.24 34.16
CA PRO A 41 8.67 -1.22 33.35
C PRO A 41 7.75 -2.32 33.83
N ILE A 42 6.72 -1.95 34.54
CA ILE A 42 5.59 -2.83 34.81
C ILE A 42 4.43 -2.27 34.01
N ALA A 43 3.92 -3.12 33.17
CA ALA A 43 2.71 -3.02 32.41
C ALA A 43 2.87 -2.59 30.96
N ASP A 44 2.52 -3.50 30.23
CA ASP A 44 2.07 -3.63 28.86
C ASP A 44 1.49 -2.36 28.26
N ALA A 45 2.17 -1.85 27.26
CA ALA A 45 1.54 -1.04 26.24
C ALA A 45 0.49 -1.90 25.55
N LYS A 46 -0.78 -1.66 25.82
CA LYS A 46 -1.86 -2.36 25.14
C LYS A 46 -2.17 -1.66 23.83
N ARG A 47 -2.37 -2.41 22.81
CA ARG A 47 -2.49 -2.08 21.43
C ARG A 47 -3.91 -1.83 20.97
N GLN A 48 -4.06 -0.97 19.99
CA GLN A 48 -5.27 -0.89 19.17
C GLN A 48 -4.93 -1.12 17.70
N LEU A 49 -5.56 -2.12 17.10
CA LEU A 49 -5.51 -2.36 15.67
C LEU A 49 -6.48 -1.41 14.99
N ILE A 50 -5.95 -0.53 14.14
CA ILE A 50 -6.76 0.04 13.08
C ILE A 50 -6.40 -0.73 11.81
N ASP A 51 -7.04 -1.84 11.65
CA ASP A 51 -7.39 -2.25 10.31
C ASP A 51 -8.47 -1.27 9.84
N ILE A 52 -8.54 -0.99 8.55
CA ILE A 52 -9.63 -0.19 8.00
C ILE A 52 -11.00 -0.75 8.44
N GLU A 53 -11.02 -1.91 9.09
CA GLU A 53 -12.20 -2.68 9.51
C GLU A 53 -12.40 -2.89 11.04
N ALA A 54 -11.50 -2.52 11.99
CA ALA A 54 -11.68 -2.84 13.44
C ALA A 54 -11.02 -1.91 14.46
N LYS A 55 -11.52 -1.84 15.72
CA LYS A 55 -11.10 -0.97 16.86
C LYS A 55 -10.70 -1.74 18.15
N GLY A 56 -9.73 -1.31 18.94
CA GLY A 56 -9.30 -1.89 20.25
C GLY A 56 -8.36 -1.02 21.14
N ASN A 57 -7.80 -1.37 22.33
CA ASN A 57 -7.22 -0.50 23.40
C ASN A 57 -5.78 -0.77 23.89
N GLY A 58 -5.01 0.15 24.38
CA GLY A 58 -3.91 0.87 24.85
C GLY A 58 -2.88 0.64 25.91
N THR A 59 -1.70 1.21 25.99
CA THR A 59 -0.73 2.04 26.77
C THR A 59 0.61 1.44 27.24
N GLN A 60 1.73 2.13 27.19
CA GLN A 60 2.73 2.80 28.07
C GLN A 60 4.13 2.99 27.46
N THR A 61 5.05 3.73 28.12
CA THR A 61 6.02 4.72 27.64
C THR A 61 7.50 4.37 27.69
N ARG A 62 8.29 4.85 26.67
CA ARG A 62 9.72 5.27 26.69
C ARG A 62 10.21 5.57 25.27
N THR A 63 11.44 6.12 25.10
CA THR A 63 11.89 6.85 23.91
C THR A 63 12.44 6.03 22.76
N SER A 64 12.89 4.80 23.00
CA SER A 64 13.07 3.80 21.96
C SER A 64 11.96 2.77 22.11
N ILE A 65 11.13 2.62 21.11
CA ILE A 65 9.95 1.77 21.18
C ILE A 65 10.17 0.54 20.32
N THR A 66 10.03 -0.65 20.92
CA THR A 66 9.98 -1.92 20.20
C THR A 66 8.53 -2.39 20.16
N HIS A 67 7.98 -2.45 18.98
CA HIS A 67 6.59 -2.81 18.76
C HIS A 67 6.44 -4.25 18.26
N THR A 68 5.49 -4.98 18.85
CA THR A 68 5.07 -6.30 18.36
C THR A 68 3.61 -6.20 17.90
N PRO A 69 3.31 -6.46 16.60
CA PRO A 69 1.95 -6.43 16.09
C PRO A 69 1.02 -7.33 16.91
N GLY A 70 -0.12 -6.80 17.36
CA GLY A 70 -1.09 -7.50 18.20
C GLY A 70 -0.80 -7.47 19.70
N GLN A 71 0.35 -6.97 20.17
CA GLN A 71 0.76 -7.13 21.58
C GLN A 71 1.25 -5.85 22.28
N GLY A 72 1.26 -4.70 21.59
CA GLY A 72 1.71 -3.42 22.16
C GLY A 72 3.18 -3.09 21.85
N ALA A 73 3.78 -2.24 22.66
CA ALA A 73 5.13 -1.77 22.46
C ALA A 73 5.89 -1.63 23.77
N ASP A 74 7.13 -2.15 23.79
CA ASP A 74 8.09 -1.93 24.87
C ASP A 74 8.93 -0.69 24.55
N ALA A 75 9.14 0.17 25.54
CA ALA A 75 9.96 1.36 25.41
C ALA A 75 11.22 1.28 26.25
N SER A 76 12.32 1.86 25.77
CA SER A 76 13.60 1.94 26.46
C SER A 76 14.21 3.34 26.34
N TRP A 77 15.04 3.72 27.31
CA TRP A 77 15.78 4.97 27.32
C TRP A 77 17.00 4.89 26.41
N ASN A 78 17.34 6.03 25.78
CA ASN A 78 18.56 6.21 25.02
C ASN A 78 19.58 7.07 25.79
N SER A 79 20.86 7.00 25.42
CA SER A 79 21.95 7.71 26.11
C SER A 79 21.88 9.22 25.96
N ASP A 80 21.12 9.74 25.01
CA ASP A 80 20.91 11.17 24.74
C ASP A 80 19.59 11.71 25.32
N ASP A 81 18.83 10.87 26.03
CA ASP A 81 17.60 11.28 26.70
C ASP A 81 17.90 12.11 27.93
N PHE A 82 17.00 13.01 28.24
CA PHE A 82 17.01 13.79 29.47
C PHE A 82 15.59 14.00 30.02
N ILE A 83 15.49 14.32 31.29
CA ILE A 83 14.23 14.64 31.97
C ILE A 83 14.28 16.05 32.55
N TRP A 84 13.10 16.59 32.74
CA TRP A 84 12.85 17.81 33.50
C TRP A 84 12.21 17.44 34.84
N VAL A 85 12.73 18.03 35.92
CA VAL A 85 12.14 17.85 37.25
C VAL A 85 11.88 19.23 37.88
N LYS A 86 10.69 19.41 38.42
CA LYS A 86 10.28 20.67 39.08
C LYS A 86 10.79 20.68 40.51
N ASN A 87 11.65 21.65 40.85
CA ASN A 87 12.18 21.78 42.20
C ASN A 87 11.15 22.41 43.16
N LYS A 88 11.46 22.52 44.46
CA LYS A 88 10.59 23.12 45.48
C LYS A 88 10.27 24.60 45.24
N ASN A 89 11.12 25.33 44.52
CA ASN A 89 10.90 26.72 44.16
C ASN A 89 10.01 26.88 42.92
N GLY A 90 9.51 25.78 42.33
CA GLY A 90 8.69 25.80 41.13
C GLY A 90 9.49 25.91 39.83
N GLU A 91 10.83 25.85 39.88
CA GLU A 91 11.70 25.93 38.71
C GLU A 91 11.92 24.56 38.11
N TRP A 92 11.94 24.48 36.78
CA TRP A 92 12.31 23.27 36.06
C TRP A 92 13.82 23.12 35.97
N LYS A 93 14.32 21.94 36.34
CA LYS A 93 15.73 21.57 36.24
C LYS A 93 15.86 20.41 35.25
N GLN A 94 16.74 20.58 34.27
CA GLN A 94 17.09 19.53 33.33
C GLN A 94 18.11 18.59 33.93
N SER A 95 18.01 17.30 33.67
CA SER A 95 19.05 16.34 34.03
C SER A 95 20.36 16.62 33.27
N ILE A 96 21.48 16.49 33.98
CA ILE A 96 22.83 16.76 33.48
C ILE A 96 23.60 15.52 33.12
N GLY A 97 23.01 14.33 33.32
CA GLY A 97 23.58 13.03 32.96
C GLY A 97 22.55 11.93 33.06
N ILE A 98 22.82 10.83 32.37
CA ILE A 98 22.02 9.62 32.34
C ILE A 98 22.95 8.39 32.46
N THR A 99 22.50 7.36 33.16
CA THR A 99 23.13 6.03 33.19
C THR A 99 22.07 4.99 32.86
N LEU A 100 22.29 4.22 31.79
CA LEU A 100 21.35 3.20 31.34
C LEU A 100 21.62 1.87 32.05
N HIS A 101 20.54 1.14 32.37
CA HIS A 101 20.57 -0.19 32.94
C HIS A 101 19.67 -1.13 32.14
N HIS A 102 20.03 -2.41 32.08
CA HIS A 102 19.25 -3.46 31.43
C HIS A 102 18.83 -3.14 29.99
N GLY A 103 19.79 -2.61 29.18
CA GLY A 103 19.51 -2.25 27.79
C GLY A 103 18.53 -1.07 27.64
N GLY A 104 18.60 -0.09 28.56
CA GLY A 104 17.74 1.09 28.54
C GLY A 104 16.36 0.90 29.18
N ARG A 105 16.02 -0.32 29.64
CA ARG A 105 14.73 -0.55 30.31
C ARG A 105 14.60 0.20 31.64
N ARG A 106 15.73 0.60 32.21
CA ARG A 106 15.84 1.46 33.39
C ARG A 106 16.94 2.48 33.17
N ALA A 107 16.77 3.69 33.72
CA ALA A 107 17.77 4.75 33.70
C ALA A 107 17.85 5.46 35.03
N ASP A 108 19.07 5.88 35.38
CA ASP A 108 19.37 6.83 36.46
C ASP A 108 19.71 8.17 35.83
N PHE A 109 18.94 9.20 36.17
CA PHE A 109 19.18 10.58 35.72
C PHE A 109 19.81 11.39 36.86
N ILE A 110 20.83 12.18 36.52
CA ILE A 110 21.49 13.06 37.49
C ILE A 110 20.91 14.46 37.34
N LEU A 111 20.27 14.97 38.39
CA LEU A 111 19.72 16.32 38.45
C LEU A 111 20.64 17.26 39.25
N PRO A 112 20.77 18.53 38.85
CA PRO A 112 21.59 19.50 39.59
C PRO A 112 21.01 19.79 40.96
N GLY A 113 21.87 20.15 41.93
CA GLY A 113 21.49 20.48 43.29
C GLY A 113 21.57 19.32 44.27
N SER A 114 20.85 19.45 45.38
CA SER A 114 20.79 18.49 46.48
C SER A 114 19.40 17.85 46.59
N ALA A 115 19.28 16.71 47.29
CA ALA A 115 18.00 16.03 47.49
C ALA A 115 16.98 16.93 48.25
N SER A 116 17.47 17.89 49.06
CA SER A 116 16.60 18.86 49.76
C SER A 116 15.91 19.83 48.83
N ASP A 117 16.42 20.04 47.61
CA ASP A 117 15.85 20.95 46.63
C ASP A 117 14.59 20.40 45.94
N TYR A 118 14.34 19.10 46.05
CA TYR A 118 13.22 18.42 45.42
C TYR A 118 12.21 17.89 46.46
N ALA A 119 10.94 18.05 46.16
CA ALA A 119 9.86 17.55 47.02
C ALA A 119 9.54 16.10 46.70
N ASN A 120 9.05 15.36 47.72
CA ASN A 120 8.37 14.11 47.45
C ASN A 120 7.09 14.37 46.65
N GLY A 121 6.90 13.69 45.51
CA GLY A 121 5.80 13.96 44.58
C GLY A 121 6.07 15.07 43.58
N CYS A 122 7.35 15.55 43.44
CA CYS A 122 7.70 16.55 42.44
C CYS A 122 7.40 16.04 41.01
N GLU A 123 6.97 16.96 40.16
CA GLU A 123 6.62 16.69 38.75
C GLU A 123 7.87 16.38 37.94
N VAL A 124 7.77 15.33 37.12
CA VAL A 124 8.79 14.90 36.17
C VAL A 124 8.19 14.92 34.76
N ARG A 125 8.90 15.50 33.81
CA ARG A 125 8.52 15.50 32.37
C ARG A 125 9.64 15.01 31.51
N TYR A 126 9.24 14.36 30.40
CA TYR A 126 10.04 14.06 29.25
C TYR A 126 9.42 14.74 28.02
N THR A 127 10.19 15.47 27.24
CA THR A 127 9.72 16.25 26.10
C THR A 127 10.54 16.00 24.82
N GLY A 128 11.13 14.83 24.72
CA GLY A 128 11.98 14.43 23.61
C GLY A 128 13.46 14.44 23.94
N THR A 129 14.30 14.19 22.93
CA THR A 129 15.75 14.14 23.06
C THR A 129 16.39 15.54 22.98
N SER A 130 17.69 15.63 23.24
CA SER A 130 18.47 16.87 23.16
C SER A 130 18.67 17.42 21.73
N ILE A 131 18.15 16.74 20.70
CA ILE A 131 18.35 17.13 19.31
C ILE A 131 17.53 18.37 18.97
N THR A 132 18.23 19.42 18.55
CA THR A 132 17.62 20.65 18.07
C THR A 132 17.12 20.44 16.63
N TYR A 133 15.79 20.43 16.43
CA TYR A 133 15.19 20.38 15.11
C TYR A 133 14.76 21.79 14.67
N ASN A 134 15.27 22.27 13.53
CA ASN A 134 15.03 23.64 13.03
C ASN A 134 15.25 24.75 14.06
N GLY A 135 16.29 24.63 14.91
CA GLY A 135 16.58 25.59 15.97
C GLY A 135 15.69 25.46 17.22
N PHE A 136 14.84 24.45 17.28
CA PHE A 136 14.01 24.18 18.46
C PHE A 136 14.82 23.38 19.50
N THR A 137 14.93 23.94 20.70
CA THR A 137 15.47 23.23 21.87
C THR A 137 14.29 22.83 22.75
N PRO A 138 14.16 21.53 23.12
CA PRO A 138 13.09 21.10 24.01
C PRO A 138 13.08 21.91 25.33
N THR A 139 11.88 22.23 25.79
CA THR A 139 11.64 22.84 27.10
C THR A 139 10.68 21.95 27.89
N PRO A 140 10.49 22.14 29.20
CA PRO A 140 9.54 21.32 29.96
C PRO A 140 8.07 21.51 29.54
N SER A 141 7.80 22.52 28.71
CA SER A 141 6.43 22.89 28.29
C SER A 141 6.21 22.85 26.78
N ASP A 142 7.19 22.35 25.99
CA ASP A 142 7.10 22.34 24.55
C ASP A 142 7.56 21.00 23.99
N ILE A 143 6.88 20.52 22.97
CA ILE A 143 7.25 19.36 22.16
C ILE A 143 7.18 19.73 20.68
N SER A 144 7.84 18.96 19.82
CA SER A 144 7.83 19.19 18.38
C SER A 144 7.57 17.90 17.60
N PHE A 145 6.65 17.96 16.63
CA PHE A 145 6.42 16.91 15.63
C PHE A 145 7.00 17.37 14.29
N PRO A 146 8.16 16.83 13.84
CA PRO A 146 8.78 17.27 12.59
C PRO A 146 7.90 17.00 11.37
N LYS A 147 7.77 18.00 10.48
CA LYS A 147 6.99 17.91 9.24
C LYS A 147 7.54 16.86 8.25
N VAL A 148 8.87 16.73 8.22
CA VAL A 148 9.56 15.72 7.39
C VAL A 148 10.34 14.83 8.31
N GLN A 149 10.10 13.54 8.20
CA GLN A 149 10.77 12.51 8.98
C GLN A 149 11.39 11.50 8.01
N SER A 150 12.65 11.12 8.21
CA SER A 150 13.33 10.14 7.37
C SER A 150 13.55 8.86 8.16
N ARG A 151 13.34 7.72 7.52
CA ARG A 151 13.67 6.39 8.05
C ARG A 151 14.77 5.80 7.21
N THR A 152 15.71 5.14 7.84
CA THR A 152 16.80 4.42 7.16
C THR A 152 16.65 2.92 7.28
N ILE A 153 15.93 2.45 8.30
CA ILE A 153 15.72 1.05 8.61
C ILE A 153 14.22 0.83 8.84
N ALA A 154 13.70 -0.26 8.31
CA ALA A 154 12.33 -0.69 8.58
C ALA A 154 12.18 -1.17 10.04
N ASN A 155 10.98 -1.07 10.57
CA ASN A 155 10.66 -1.46 11.93
C ASN A 155 11.51 -0.78 13.01
N ASP A 156 12.12 0.37 12.70
CA ASP A 156 12.90 1.17 13.63
C ASP A 156 12.05 2.30 14.23
N PHE A 157 11.85 2.27 15.53
CA PHE A 157 11.19 3.31 16.31
C PHE A 157 12.08 3.85 17.42
N SER A 158 13.40 3.66 17.32
CA SER A 158 14.40 4.11 18.29
C SER A 158 14.45 5.64 18.47
N LYS A 159 13.93 6.38 17.48
CA LYS A 159 13.93 7.84 17.44
C LYS A 159 12.59 8.48 17.82
N ALA A 160 11.73 7.78 18.55
CA ALA A 160 10.43 8.33 18.98
C ALA A 160 10.56 9.68 19.68
N GLY A 161 11.59 9.84 20.51
CA GLY A 161 11.88 11.09 21.21
C GLY A 161 12.23 12.26 20.30
N GLU A 162 12.90 12.01 19.17
CA GLU A 162 13.18 13.05 18.15
C GLU A 162 11.90 13.48 17.40
N TRP A 163 10.88 12.61 17.40
CA TRP A 163 9.66 12.81 16.61
C TRP A 163 8.45 13.27 17.43
N GLY A 164 8.66 13.62 18.72
CA GLY A 164 7.64 14.23 19.55
C GLY A 164 7.09 13.32 20.64
N ASP A 165 7.75 12.18 20.93
CA ASP A 165 7.38 11.42 22.10
C ASP A 165 7.57 12.23 23.37
N CYS A 166 6.60 12.15 24.29
CA CYS A 166 6.60 12.88 25.53
C CYS A 166 5.85 12.14 26.62
N GLY A 167 6.18 12.47 27.85
CA GLY A 167 5.56 11.84 29.01
C GLY A 167 5.68 12.66 30.28
N SER A 168 4.84 12.36 31.26
CA SER A 168 4.87 12.97 32.56
C SER A 168 4.60 12.00 33.70
N GLY A 169 5.03 12.35 34.89
CA GLY A 169 4.81 11.59 36.11
C GLY A 169 5.23 12.37 37.35
N THR A 170 5.28 11.68 38.47
CA THR A 170 5.75 12.24 39.74
C THR A 170 6.85 11.37 40.34
N ALA A 171 7.86 11.99 40.91
CA ALA A 171 8.95 11.30 41.59
C ALA A 171 8.71 11.18 43.10
N ARG A 172 9.03 10.01 43.65
CA ARG A 172 8.92 9.72 45.09
C ARG A 172 10.30 9.48 45.68
N ASN A 173 10.55 10.13 46.84
CA ASN A 173 11.79 9.95 47.59
C ASN A 173 11.79 8.54 48.21
N MET A 174 12.81 7.75 47.91
CA MET A 174 12.96 6.38 48.42
C MET A 174 13.61 6.39 49.79
N ASN A 175 12.77 6.22 50.83
CA ASN A 175 13.21 5.99 52.20
C ASN A 175 14.24 7.02 52.74
N SER A 176 14.11 8.27 52.39
CA SER A 176 15.05 9.35 52.76
C SER A 176 16.49 9.14 52.31
N SER A 177 16.72 8.23 51.32
CA SER A 177 18.05 7.94 50.80
C SER A 177 18.65 9.03 49.91
N GLY A 178 17.90 10.10 49.63
CA GLY A 178 18.31 11.12 48.65
C GLY A 178 18.18 10.68 47.19
N LYS A 179 17.59 9.51 46.93
CA LYS A 179 17.24 9.02 45.58
C LYS A 179 15.73 9.11 45.37
N PHE A 180 15.34 9.42 44.16
CA PHE A 180 13.94 9.54 43.79
C PHE A 180 13.61 8.49 42.73
N ASN A 181 12.45 7.82 42.86
CA ASN A 181 11.91 6.92 41.84
C ASN A 181 10.73 7.58 41.14
N PHE A 182 10.62 7.36 39.81
CA PHE A 182 9.51 7.85 39.03
C PHE A 182 9.13 6.90 37.90
N THR A 183 7.88 7.01 37.47
CA THR A 183 7.34 6.39 36.26
C THR A 183 6.71 7.49 35.41
N LEU A 184 6.97 7.49 34.11
CA LEU A 184 6.31 8.40 33.18
C LEU A 184 5.17 7.68 32.45
N ASN A 185 4.11 8.41 32.18
CA ASN A 185 3.02 8.00 31.30
C ASN A 185 3.15 8.73 29.98
N HIS A 186 3.14 8.02 28.87
CA HIS A 186 3.14 8.62 27.53
C HIS A 186 1.92 9.51 27.33
N LYS A 187 2.15 10.64 26.70
CA LYS A 187 1.11 11.62 26.38
C LYS A 187 0.93 11.80 24.87
N ALA A 188 1.86 11.32 24.05
CA ALA A 188 1.67 11.22 22.61
C ALA A 188 0.84 9.97 22.24
N ALA A 189 0.37 9.91 21.00
CA ALA A 189 -0.18 8.72 20.35
C ALA A 189 0.76 8.28 19.21
N TYR A 190 0.62 7.04 18.75
CA TYR A 190 1.55 6.46 17.77
C TYR A 190 0.80 5.72 16.67
N LEU A 191 1.29 5.83 15.43
CA LEU A 191 0.82 5.05 14.29
C LEU A 191 1.94 4.14 13.80
N CYS A 192 1.61 2.89 13.49
CA CYS A 192 2.47 1.92 12.83
C CYS A 192 1.88 1.60 11.46
N PHE A 193 2.52 2.04 10.39
CA PHE A 193 2.10 1.76 9.01
C PHE A 193 2.63 0.41 8.56
N LEU A 194 1.75 -0.44 8.06
CA LEU A 194 1.99 -1.83 7.65
C LEU A 194 1.45 -2.07 6.23
N PRO A 195 2.03 -1.45 5.20
CA PRO A 195 1.57 -1.61 3.82
C PRO A 195 1.94 -2.98 3.23
N ARG A 196 1.12 -3.45 2.28
CA ARG A 196 1.35 -4.66 1.49
C ARG A 196 0.96 -4.45 0.03
N CYS A 197 1.37 -5.36 -0.84
CA CYS A 197 0.91 -5.46 -2.23
C CYS A 197 0.47 -6.91 -2.48
N GLU A 198 -0.84 -7.15 -2.57
CA GLU A 198 -1.39 -8.51 -2.70
C GLU A 198 -1.14 -9.17 -4.05
N ASN A 199 -0.66 -8.43 -5.05
CA ASN A 199 -0.24 -9.00 -6.33
C ASN A 199 1.14 -9.66 -6.18
N ALA A 200 1.18 -11.00 -6.21
CA ALA A 200 2.40 -11.78 -5.98
C ALA A 200 3.48 -11.58 -7.07
N ALA A 201 3.08 -11.22 -8.29
CA ALA A 201 4.03 -10.93 -9.37
C ALA A 201 4.65 -9.54 -9.20
N LEU A 202 3.88 -8.56 -8.70
CA LEU A 202 4.32 -7.17 -8.56
C LEU A 202 5.09 -6.92 -7.26
N ALA A 203 4.67 -7.50 -6.15
CA ALA A 203 5.21 -7.20 -4.82
C ALA A 203 6.75 -7.25 -4.75
N PRO A 204 7.47 -8.23 -5.34
CA PRO A 204 8.93 -8.27 -5.33
C PRO A 204 9.59 -7.13 -6.11
N ASN A 205 8.89 -6.53 -7.06
CA ASN A 205 9.41 -5.57 -8.02
C ASN A 205 9.16 -4.12 -7.63
N VAL A 206 8.38 -3.85 -6.60
CA VAL A 206 8.06 -2.48 -6.16
C VAL A 206 8.64 -2.17 -4.80
N ARG A 207 8.86 -0.88 -4.55
CA ARG A 207 9.44 -0.35 -3.31
C ARG A 207 8.60 0.79 -2.77
N LEU A 208 8.38 0.80 -1.46
CA LEU A 208 7.75 1.91 -0.77
C LEU A 208 8.76 3.04 -0.58
N LYS A 209 8.43 4.22 -1.11
CA LYS A 209 9.30 5.40 -1.13
C LYS A 209 8.94 6.45 -0.10
N LYS A 210 7.64 6.61 0.13
CA LYS A 210 7.13 7.73 0.91
C LYS A 210 5.73 7.43 1.45
N ILE A 211 5.47 7.90 2.68
CA ILE A 211 4.13 7.98 3.23
C ILE A 211 3.88 9.43 3.60
N LYS A 212 2.82 10.03 3.06
CA LYS A 212 2.37 11.36 3.44
C LYS A 212 1.02 11.25 4.15
N ILE A 213 0.96 11.80 5.35
CA ILE A 213 -0.25 11.82 6.17
C ILE A 213 -0.73 13.27 6.26
N THR A 214 -1.94 13.53 5.83
CA THR A 214 -2.61 14.82 5.97
C THR A 214 -3.75 14.67 6.96
N ALA A 215 -3.72 15.45 8.03
CA ALA A 215 -4.76 15.46 9.04
C ALA A 215 -5.79 16.57 8.73
N THR A 216 -7.07 16.24 8.85
CA THR A 216 -8.19 17.16 8.77
C THR A 216 -9.14 16.91 9.94
N ARG A 217 -9.91 17.90 10.34
CA ARG A 217 -10.92 17.77 11.39
C ARG A 217 -12.30 18.00 10.80
N GLY A 218 -13.06 16.94 10.54
CA GLY A 218 -14.48 16.99 10.20
C GLY A 218 -14.90 18.10 9.22
N THR A 219 -16.16 18.49 9.25
CA THR A 219 -16.72 19.56 8.40
C THR A 219 -16.34 20.98 8.83
N ASN A 220 -15.76 21.17 10.00
CA ASN A 220 -15.23 22.44 10.45
C ASN A 220 -13.73 22.52 10.15
N THR A 221 -13.38 23.41 9.25
CA THR A 221 -12.11 23.71 8.62
C THR A 221 -10.92 24.08 9.54
N ASN A 222 -10.98 23.83 10.82
CA ASN A 222 -9.85 23.99 11.71
C ASN A 222 -8.93 22.79 11.52
N VAL A 223 -7.99 22.94 10.60
CA VAL A 223 -6.88 22.02 10.38
C VAL A 223 -6.14 21.87 11.69
N LEU A 224 -6.13 20.65 12.22
CA LEU A 224 -5.27 20.33 13.34
C LEU A 224 -3.82 20.37 12.89
N PHE A 225 -3.01 21.02 13.67
CA PHE A 225 -1.61 21.24 13.42
C PHE A 225 -0.84 19.99 13.77
N PHE A 226 -0.71 19.17 12.77
CA PHE A 226 -0.15 17.86 12.87
C PHE A 226 1.38 17.93 13.04
N ALA A 227 2.02 18.83 12.32
CA ALA A 227 3.47 19.06 12.39
C ALA A 227 3.76 20.43 13.01
N ASN A 228 4.72 20.48 13.87
CA ASN A 228 5.38 21.63 14.47
C ASN A 228 5.46 21.59 16.01
N ARG A 229 5.74 22.74 16.59
CA ARG A 229 5.85 22.95 18.03
C ARG A 229 4.47 23.06 18.68
N HIS A 230 4.27 22.32 19.76
CA HIS A 230 3.06 22.29 20.56
C HIS A 230 3.39 22.60 22.01
N ASN A 231 2.43 23.19 22.75
CA ASN A 231 2.51 23.30 24.20
C ASN A 231 2.25 21.93 24.83
N PHE A 232 2.93 21.70 25.96
CA PHE A 232 2.76 20.54 26.80
C PHE A 232 2.66 20.94 28.27
N ASP A 233 1.50 20.76 28.90
CA ASP A 233 1.29 21.10 30.32
C ASP A 233 1.62 19.95 31.29
N GLY A 234 2.08 18.82 30.78
CA GLY A 234 2.32 17.58 31.50
C GLY A 234 1.17 16.58 31.39
N GLU A 235 -0.01 17.00 30.95
CA GLU A 235 -1.17 16.13 30.74
C GLU A 235 -1.64 16.18 29.29
N ASN A 236 -1.70 17.37 28.70
CA ASN A 236 -2.24 17.60 27.36
C ASN A 236 -1.20 18.23 26.45
N ILE A 237 -1.33 17.88 25.18
CA ILE A 237 -0.63 18.48 24.05
C ILE A 237 -1.65 19.38 23.35
N TYR A 238 -1.33 20.67 23.15
CA TYR A 238 -2.23 21.60 22.51
C TYR A 238 -1.49 22.64 21.67
N ASP A 239 -2.20 23.24 20.73
CA ASP A 239 -1.67 24.23 19.80
C ASP A 239 -1.19 25.51 20.53
N MET A 240 -0.11 26.09 20.02
CA MET A 240 0.44 27.37 20.48
C MET A 240 -0.20 28.60 19.84
N GLY A 241 -1.17 28.44 18.95
CA GLY A 241 -1.78 29.56 18.21
C GLY A 241 -0.84 30.18 17.16
N HIS A 242 0.18 29.47 16.71
CA HIS A 242 1.12 29.97 15.70
C HIS A 242 0.60 29.78 14.27
N PRO A 243 0.78 30.77 13.38
CA PRO A 243 0.28 30.72 11.98
C PRO A 243 1.07 29.79 11.05
N ILE A 244 2.18 29.21 11.49
CA ILE A 244 3.04 28.34 10.65
C ILE A 244 2.77 26.88 11.02
N LEU A 245 1.65 26.39 10.55
CA LEU A 245 1.18 25.08 10.93
C LEU A 245 1.01 24.23 9.66
N SER A 246 1.49 22.99 9.67
CA SER A 246 1.35 22.09 8.53
C SER A 246 0.33 21.00 8.85
N PRO A 247 -0.70 20.81 8.01
CA PRO A 247 -1.66 19.73 8.18
C PRO A 247 -1.06 18.37 7.82
N ASP A 248 0.17 18.32 7.32
CA ASP A 248 0.77 17.11 6.81
C ASP A 248 2.15 16.81 7.40
N ILE A 249 2.41 15.51 7.59
CA ILE A 249 3.74 14.95 7.85
C ILE A 249 4.10 14.04 6.69
N THR A 250 5.35 14.14 6.24
CA THR A 250 5.91 13.26 5.20
C THR A 250 7.01 12.39 5.79
N ILE A 251 6.89 11.09 5.60
CA ILE A 251 7.91 10.10 5.95
C ILE A 251 8.60 9.66 4.66
N THR A 252 9.91 9.88 4.56
CA THR A 252 10.74 9.44 3.43
C THR A 252 11.42 8.12 3.79
N LEU A 253 11.48 7.20 2.83
CA LEU A 253 11.91 5.81 3.03
C LEU A 253 12.98 5.43 1.98
N PRO A 254 13.98 4.61 2.34
CA PRO A 254 15.02 4.16 1.42
C PRO A 254 14.62 2.87 0.69
N ASP A 255 13.56 2.92 -0.13
CA ASP A 255 13.13 1.77 -0.96
C ASP A 255 12.74 0.52 -0.15
N PHE A 256 11.84 0.64 0.82
CA PHE A 256 11.38 -0.52 1.58
C PHE A 256 10.62 -1.52 0.69
N PRO A 257 10.92 -2.83 0.79
CA PRO A 257 10.25 -3.85 0.00
C PRO A 257 8.77 -3.99 0.39
N LEU A 258 7.94 -4.42 -0.57
CA LEU A 258 6.57 -4.82 -0.30
C LEU A 258 6.43 -6.34 -0.41
N TYR A 259 5.48 -6.89 0.36
CA TYR A 259 5.14 -8.30 0.40
C TYR A 259 3.64 -8.48 0.16
N THR A 260 3.22 -9.70 -0.15
CA THR A 260 1.80 -10.02 -0.37
C THR A 260 0.98 -10.01 0.91
N SER A 261 1.64 -10.16 2.04
CA SER A 261 1.07 -10.04 3.37
C SER A 261 1.77 -8.93 4.17
N VAL A 262 1.20 -8.55 5.30
CA VAL A 262 1.83 -7.61 6.24
C VAL A 262 3.18 -8.17 6.70
N SER A 263 4.23 -7.34 6.63
CA SER A 263 5.60 -7.70 7.02
C SER A 263 6.24 -6.57 7.83
N GLN A 264 6.01 -6.58 9.13
CA GLN A 264 6.50 -5.54 10.03
C GLN A 264 8.03 -5.38 9.95
N GLU A 265 8.77 -6.47 10.00
CA GLU A 265 10.23 -6.48 10.00
C GLU A 265 10.84 -5.74 8.81
N HIS A 266 10.18 -5.81 7.63
CA HIS A 266 10.76 -5.36 6.38
C HIS A 266 10.26 -3.99 5.90
N ASN A 267 9.09 -3.53 6.40
CA ASN A 267 8.52 -2.27 5.90
C ASN A 267 7.69 -1.46 6.89
N ALA A 268 7.61 -1.88 8.15
CA ALA A 268 6.91 -1.08 9.15
C ALA A 268 7.58 0.29 9.32
N THR A 269 6.74 1.30 9.49
CA THR A 269 7.14 2.68 9.65
C THR A 269 6.26 3.33 10.71
N TYR A 270 6.88 4.11 11.60
CA TYR A 270 6.20 4.67 12.76
C TYR A 270 6.07 6.18 12.66
N LEU A 271 5.01 6.71 13.30
CA LEU A 271 4.75 8.13 13.45
C LEU A 271 4.29 8.43 14.87
N VAL A 272 4.82 9.51 15.45
CA VAL A 272 4.35 10.08 16.71
C VAL A 272 3.42 11.25 16.41
N VAL A 273 2.28 11.32 17.08
CA VAL A 273 1.26 12.34 16.85
C VAL A 273 0.63 12.82 18.17
N ALA A 274 0.08 14.01 18.18
CA ALA A 274 -0.75 14.47 19.29
C ALA A 274 -2.03 13.62 19.39
N PRO A 275 -2.47 13.23 20.59
CA PRO A 275 -3.76 12.59 20.79
C PRO A 275 -4.91 13.55 20.45
N ASP A 276 -5.79 13.14 19.55
CA ASP A 276 -7.00 13.90 19.20
C ASP A 276 -7.93 13.05 18.32
N ASN A 277 -9.03 13.66 17.87
CA ASN A 277 -9.91 13.11 16.83
C ASN A 277 -9.43 13.60 15.45
N TYR A 278 -9.23 12.66 14.53
CA TYR A 278 -8.72 12.96 13.21
C TYR A 278 -9.58 12.36 12.10
N ASP A 279 -9.58 13.07 10.97
CA ASP A 279 -9.74 12.48 9.64
C ASP A 279 -8.36 12.51 8.98
N PHE A 280 -7.90 11.38 8.45
CA PHE A 280 -6.62 11.27 7.75
C PHE A 280 -6.82 10.96 6.27
N LYS A 281 -6.08 11.69 5.44
CA LYS A 281 -5.72 11.28 4.08
C LYS A 281 -4.29 10.76 4.12
N ILE A 282 -4.10 9.48 3.83
CA ILE A 282 -2.78 8.83 3.84
C ILE A 282 -2.42 8.46 2.42
N GLU A 283 -1.30 9.00 1.94
CA GLU A 283 -0.79 8.82 0.58
C GLU A 283 0.48 7.98 0.62
N TYR A 284 0.44 6.79 0.03
CA TYR A 284 1.57 5.86 -0.07
C TYR A 284 2.13 5.94 -1.48
N THR A 285 3.40 6.32 -1.63
CA THR A 285 4.08 6.32 -2.93
C THR A 285 4.95 5.10 -3.05
N ILE A 286 4.69 4.28 -4.07
CA ILE A 286 5.54 3.15 -4.44
C ILE A 286 6.23 3.43 -5.77
N LYS A 287 7.37 2.78 -5.97
CA LYS A 287 8.19 2.85 -7.19
C LYS A 287 8.54 1.46 -7.68
N ASP A 288 8.48 1.25 -8.97
CA ASP A 288 9.12 0.12 -9.65
C ASP A 288 10.49 0.58 -10.17
N PRO A 289 11.62 0.08 -9.60
CA PRO A 289 12.95 0.47 -10.05
C PRO A 289 13.27 0.04 -11.49
N THR A 290 12.66 -1.03 -12.00
CA THR A 290 12.89 -1.56 -13.35
C THR A 290 12.30 -0.65 -14.42
N THR A 291 11.06 -0.22 -14.24
CA THR A 291 10.36 0.67 -15.18
C THR A 291 10.55 2.15 -14.84
N ASN A 292 11.09 2.45 -13.67
CA ASN A 292 11.23 3.79 -13.09
C ASN A 292 9.88 4.53 -12.90
N ILE A 293 8.78 3.80 -12.84
CA ILE A 293 7.43 4.37 -12.66
C ILE A 293 7.11 4.44 -11.18
N GLU A 294 6.53 5.57 -10.78
CA GLU A 294 5.99 5.80 -9.44
C GLU A 294 4.46 5.95 -9.50
N THR A 295 3.79 5.47 -8.46
CA THR A 295 2.35 5.70 -8.28
C THR A 295 2.03 5.94 -6.81
N THR A 296 0.93 6.64 -6.56
CA THR A 296 0.49 6.98 -5.20
C THR A 296 -0.90 6.44 -4.94
N PHE A 297 -1.03 5.70 -3.85
CA PHE A 297 -2.32 5.20 -3.34
C PHE A 297 -2.80 6.10 -2.23
N THR A 298 -4.08 6.42 -2.23
CA THR A 298 -4.70 7.24 -1.19
C THR A 298 -5.69 6.41 -0.39
N ASN A 299 -5.49 6.38 0.93
CA ASN A 299 -6.43 5.82 1.89
C ASN A 299 -6.96 6.94 2.78
N ASN A 300 -8.27 6.96 3.01
CA ASN A 300 -8.91 7.90 3.91
C ASN A 300 -9.41 7.15 5.15
N ILE A 301 -9.10 7.69 6.32
CA ILE A 301 -9.62 7.21 7.61
C ILE A 301 -10.40 8.38 8.21
N THR A 302 -11.65 8.16 8.55
CA THR A 302 -12.51 9.21 9.10
C THR A 302 -12.88 8.94 10.54
N ASN A 303 -13.00 10.00 11.32
CA ASN A 303 -13.48 9.98 12.71
C ASN A 303 -12.72 9.00 13.61
N ILE A 304 -11.38 9.05 13.56
CA ILE A 304 -10.54 8.23 14.41
C ILE A 304 -10.10 8.99 15.66
N THR A 305 -10.32 8.40 16.83
CA THR A 305 -9.79 8.91 18.10
C THR A 305 -8.45 8.26 18.40
N LEU A 306 -7.41 9.07 18.49
CA LEU A 306 -6.09 8.64 18.95
C LEU A 306 -5.92 9.01 20.42
N ASP A 307 -5.81 8.02 21.27
CA ASP A 307 -5.66 8.19 22.72
C ASP A 307 -4.19 8.31 23.12
N LYS A 308 -3.95 9.02 24.25
CA LYS A 308 -2.63 9.15 24.87
C LYS A 308 -2.00 7.79 25.15
N GLY A 309 -0.73 7.63 24.80
CA GLY A 309 0.06 6.44 25.05
C GLY A 309 -0.42 5.19 24.30
N LYS A 310 -1.16 5.31 23.21
CA LYS A 310 -1.63 4.17 22.40
C LYS A 310 -0.95 4.13 21.04
N ILE A 311 -0.63 2.90 20.59
CA ILE A 311 -0.13 2.64 19.25
C ILE A 311 -1.20 1.96 18.40
N TYR A 312 -1.32 2.40 17.15
CA TYR A 312 -2.34 1.96 16.21
C TYR A 312 -1.67 1.42 14.95
N ASP A 313 -1.99 0.18 14.56
CA ASP A 313 -1.53 -0.37 13.29
C ASP A 313 -2.45 0.05 12.15
N VAL A 314 -1.85 0.56 11.09
CA VAL A 314 -2.52 1.04 9.89
C VAL A 314 -2.08 0.18 8.72
N THR A 315 -2.93 -0.74 8.29
CA THR A 315 -2.66 -1.58 7.11
C THR A 315 -3.12 -0.87 5.84
N ALA A 316 -2.47 -1.17 4.72
CA ALA A 316 -2.86 -0.68 3.40
C ALA A 316 -2.51 -1.70 2.32
N ASN A 317 -3.43 -1.97 1.39
CA ASN A 317 -3.14 -2.71 0.18
C ASN A 317 -2.81 -1.75 -0.96
N LEU A 318 -1.58 -1.83 -1.47
CA LEU A 318 -1.03 -0.97 -2.51
C LEU A 318 -0.98 -1.68 -3.87
N THR A 319 -1.97 -2.52 -4.15
CA THR A 319 -2.07 -3.24 -5.40
C THR A 319 -2.79 -2.38 -6.46
N PRO A 320 -2.13 -2.02 -7.57
CA PRO A 320 -2.76 -1.30 -8.66
C PRO A 320 -3.70 -2.20 -9.46
N LYS A 321 -4.51 -1.58 -10.34
CA LYS A 321 -5.29 -2.32 -11.32
C LYS A 321 -4.36 -3.11 -12.23
N SER A 322 -4.64 -4.41 -12.44
CA SER A 322 -3.91 -5.23 -13.41
C SER A 322 -4.59 -5.19 -14.78
N LEU A 323 -3.81 -5.13 -15.83
CA LEU A 323 -4.33 -5.17 -17.21
C LEU A 323 -4.80 -6.56 -17.61
N ASN A 324 -4.21 -7.61 -17.05
CA ASN A 324 -4.53 -9.02 -17.36
C ASN A 324 -4.65 -9.28 -18.87
N ARG A 325 -3.59 -8.93 -19.62
CA ARG A 325 -3.56 -8.98 -21.10
C ARG A 325 -3.45 -10.42 -21.64
N LYS A 326 -4.40 -11.29 -21.28
CA LYS A 326 -4.49 -12.64 -21.83
C LYS A 326 -5.23 -12.63 -23.18
N HIS A 327 -4.48 -12.37 -24.23
CA HIS A 327 -4.95 -12.53 -25.62
C HIS A 327 -4.88 -14.00 -26.02
N TYR A 328 -5.77 -14.45 -26.89
CA TYR A 328 -5.82 -15.83 -27.38
C TYR A 328 -5.99 -15.82 -28.91
N MET A 329 -5.36 -16.74 -29.63
CA MET A 329 -5.91 -17.17 -30.90
C MET A 329 -7.26 -17.84 -30.65
N TRP A 330 -8.17 -17.72 -31.59
CA TRP A 330 -9.52 -18.25 -31.37
C TRP A 330 -9.50 -19.75 -31.12
N ASP A 331 -10.21 -20.22 -30.12
CA ASP A 331 -10.33 -21.61 -29.71
C ASP A 331 -8.99 -22.28 -29.34
N ALA A 332 -7.97 -21.50 -28.95
CA ALA A 332 -6.70 -22.02 -28.44
C ALA A 332 -6.86 -22.51 -26.98
N LEU A 333 -6.02 -23.46 -26.58
CA LEU A 333 -6.00 -24.02 -25.24
C LEU A 333 -5.38 -23.07 -24.22
N GLN A 334 -4.37 -22.30 -24.63
CA GLN A 334 -3.63 -21.35 -23.81
C GLN A 334 -3.59 -19.96 -24.48
N HIS A 335 -3.28 -18.94 -23.69
CA HIS A 335 -3.18 -17.58 -24.22
C HIS A 335 -1.95 -17.41 -25.13
N TYR A 336 -2.00 -16.41 -25.99
CA TYR A 336 -1.06 -16.16 -27.11
C TYR A 336 0.41 -16.13 -26.68
N TRP A 337 0.71 -15.65 -25.47
CA TRP A 337 2.07 -15.55 -24.91
C TRP A 337 2.34 -16.57 -23.79
N TRP A 338 1.53 -17.60 -23.64
CA TRP A 338 1.70 -18.60 -22.58
C TRP A 338 3.09 -19.26 -22.65
N GLY A 339 3.84 -19.21 -21.50
CA GLY A 339 5.23 -19.66 -21.43
C GLY A 339 6.25 -18.74 -22.11
N HIS A 340 5.80 -17.63 -22.68
CA HIS A 340 6.61 -16.60 -23.36
C HIS A 340 6.13 -15.19 -23.00
N GLU A 341 5.63 -15.00 -21.78
CA GLU A 341 5.05 -13.74 -21.33
C GLU A 341 6.07 -12.58 -21.37
N SER A 342 7.36 -12.88 -21.17
CA SER A 342 8.45 -11.89 -21.28
C SER A 342 8.61 -11.31 -22.69
N ASP A 343 8.21 -12.07 -23.72
CA ASP A 343 8.34 -11.65 -25.13
C ASP A 343 7.17 -10.78 -25.60
N MET A 344 6.11 -10.67 -24.79
CA MET A 344 4.93 -9.87 -25.13
C MET A 344 5.27 -8.38 -25.14
N PRO A 345 5.10 -7.65 -26.27
CA PRO A 345 5.36 -6.22 -26.32
C PRO A 345 4.34 -5.42 -25.50
N ILE A 346 4.80 -4.25 -25.01
CA ILE A 346 3.98 -3.27 -24.25
C ILE A 346 3.79 -1.96 -25.02
N VAL A 347 4.53 -1.76 -26.11
CA VAL A 347 4.46 -0.58 -26.96
C VAL A 347 3.79 -0.95 -28.26
N ASP A 348 2.83 -0.14 -28.70
CA ASP A 348 2.12 -0.31 -29.97
C ASP A 348 3.11 -0.40 -31.16
N TYR A 349 2.75 -1.19 -32.14
CA TYR A 349 3.54 -1.46 -33.35
C TYR A 349 4.95 -2.02 -33.08
N THR A 350 5.16 -2.67 -31.93
CA THR A 350 6.36 -3.47 -31.68
C THR A 350 6.07 -4.96 -31.81
N GLN A 351 7.07 -5.69 -32.30
CA GLN A 351 6.99 -7.14 -32.54
C GLN A 351 7.60 -7.91 -31.36
N GLY A 352 6.83 -8.81 -30.77
CA GLY A 352 7.34 -9.80 -29.80
C GLY A 352 8.00 -10.98 -30.53
N GLN A 353 8.92 -11.63 -29.83
CA GLN A 353 9.54 -12.87 -30.30
C GLN A 353 8.70 -14.08 -29.85
N ASN A 354 9.00 -15.25 -30.41
CA ASN A 354 8.37 -16.54 -30.00
C ASN A 354 6.84 -16.55 -30.00
N PHE A 355 6.21 -15.80 -30.88
CA PHE A 355 4.75 -15.85 -31.07
C PHE A 355 4.33 -17.17 -31.78
N PRO A 356 3.09 -17.66 -31.57
CA PRO A 356 2.63 -18.91 -32.18
C PRO A 356 2.45 -18.76 -33.70
N VAL A 357 3.08 -19.67 -34.47
CA VAL A 357 3.13 -19.61 -35.94
C VAL A 357 2.24 -20.66 -36.58
N SER A 358 2.16 -21.86 -36.00
CA SER A 358 1.36 -22.97 -36.54
C SER A 358 0.92 -23.93 -35.44
N LYS A 359 -0.19 -24.62 -35.66
CA LYS A 359 -0.69 -25.66 -34.77
C LYS A 359 0.32 -26.82 -34.58
N ALA A 360 1.07 -27.16 -35.63
CA ALA A 360 2.05 -28.25 -35.56
C ALA A 360 3.21 -27.93 -34.59
N ASN A 361 3.63 -26.69 -34.55
CA ASN A 361 4.75 -26.25 -33.72
C ASN A 361 4.30 -25.76 -32.31
N ASP A 362 3.05 -25.33 -32.19
CA ASP A 362 2.52 -24.74 -30.96
C ASP A 362 1.04 -25.10 -30.73
N PRO A 363 0.75 -26.38 -30.43
CA PRO A 363 -0.63 -26.84 -30.29
C PRO A 363 -1.38 -26.26 -29.09
N GLN A 364 -0.69 -25.63 -28.16
CA GLN A 364 -1.31 -25.03 -26.96
C GLN A 364 -1.79 -23.60 -27.22
N ARG A 365 -0.98 -22.77 -27.86
CA ARG A 365 -1.24 -21.37 -28.11
C ARG A 365 -1.90 -21.07 -29.45
N TYR A 366 -1.71 -21.97 -30.45
CA TYR A 366 -2.33 -21.84 -31.76
C TYR A 366 -3.77 -22.37 -31.75
N SER A 367 -4.63 -21.79 -32.59
CA SER A 367 -6.01 -22.26 -32.78
C SER A 367 -6.08 -23.77 -33.08
N ASN A 368 -6.92 -24.47 -32.35
CA ASN A 368 -7.16 -25.90 -32.53
C ASN A 368 -8.34 -26.20 -33.48
N TYR A 369 -9.07 -25.17 -33.91
CA TYR A 369 -10.30 -25.32 -34.66
C TYR A 369 -10.05 -25.74 -36.12
N ASN A 370 -10.86 -26.68 -36.59
CA ASN A 370 -10.92 -27.06 -38.00
C ASN A 370 -12.27 -26.61 -38.55
N PHE A 371 -12.26 -25.57 -39.38
CA PHE A 371 -13.48 -25.07 -40.00
C PHE A 371 -14.11 -26.10 -40.94
N PRO A 372 -15.36 -26.53 -40.71
CA PRO A 372 -15.97 -27.63 -41.47
C PRO A 372 -16.41 -27.24 -42.89
N GLY A 373 -16.56 -25.94 -43.18
CA GLY A 373 -16.98 -25.46 -44.49
C GLY A 373 -17.70 -24.12 -44.46
N TYR A 374 -18.14 -23.67 -45.66
CA TYR A 374 -18.96 -22.46 -45.78
C TYR A 374 -20.42 -22.72 -45.40
N ASN A 375 -21.10 -21.70 -44.91
CA ASN A 375 -22.52 -21.74 -44.51
C ASN A 375 -22.83 -22.79 -43.43
N ILE A 376 -21.83 -23.10 -42.62
CA ILE A 376 -21.95 -24.03 -41.51
C ILE A 376 -21.72 -23.26 -40.21
N ARG A 377 -22.49 -23.61 -39.19
CA ARG A 377 -22.30 -23.09 -37.85
C ARG A 377 -20.96 -23.57 -37.28
N ASN A 378 -20.14 -22.61 -36.85
CA ASN A 378 -18.80 -22.85 -36.30
C ASN A 378 -18.81 -22.46 -34.82
N ASP A 379 -19.04 -23.39 -33.90
CA ASP A 379 -18.96 -23.18 -32.47
C ASP A 379 -17.60 -23.58 -31.93
N ALA A 380 -17.05 -22.81 -31.01
CA ALA A 380 -15.80 -23.11 -30.31
C ALA A 380 -15.87 -24.47 -29.60
N GLN A 381 -14.75 -25.21 -29.59
CA GLN A 381 -14.66 -26.56 -29.06
C GLN A 381 -14.00 -26.62 -27.68
N THR A 382 -13.09 -25.69 -27.35
CA THR A 382 -12.43 -25.65 -26.06
C THR A 382 -13.40 -25.18 -24.95
N GLU A 383 -13.29 -25.75 -23.78
CA GLU A 383 -14.21 -25.48 -22.69
C GLU A 383 -14.27 -24.00 -22.32
N PHE A 384 -13.12 -23.32 -22.32
CA PHE A 384 -13.06 -21.89 -22.04
C PHE A 384 -13.83 -21.06 -23.08
N PHE A 385 -13.62 -21.30 -24.38
CA PHE A 385 -14.28 -20.53 -25.43
C PHE A 385 -15.79 -20.78 -25.52
N LYS A 386 -16.30 -21.92 -25.06
CA LYS A 386 -17.74 -22.18 -24.93
C LYS A 386 -18.42 -21.28 -23.89
N THR A 387 -17.66 -20.73 -22.94
CA THR A 387 -18.20 -19.88 -21.86
C THR A 387 -18.28 -18.40 -22.20
N ILE A 388 -17.57 -17.94 -23.23
CA ILE A 388 -17.61 -16.53 -23.64
C ILE A 388 -18.89 -16.26 -24.47
N PRO A 389 -19.33 -14.98 -24.57
CA PRO A 389 -20.54 -14.64 -25.31
C PRO A 389 -20.51 -15.13 -26.77
N ASN A 390 -21.65 -15.59 -27.25
CA ASN A 390 -21.81 -15.92 -28.66
C ASN A 390 -22.02 -14.65 -29.51
N VAL A 391 -22.00 -14.77 -30.84
CA VAL A 391 -22.13 -13.62 -31.74
C VAL A 391 -23.47 -12.87 -31.55
N ASN A 392 -24.56 -13.57 -31.29
CA ASN A 392 -25.87 -12.94 -31.06
C ASN A 392 -25.85 -12.10 -29.77
N GLU A 393 -25.29 -12.64 -28.68
CA GLU A 393 -25.10 -11.91 -27.42
C GLU A 393 -24.21 -10.66 -27.63
N MET A 394 -23.15 -10.77 -28.48
CA MET A 394 -22.30 -9.60 -28.78
C MET A 394 -23.03 -8.52 -29.56
N PHE A 395 -23.98 -8.86 -30.42
CA PHE A 395 -24.87 -7.86 -31.04
C PHE A 395 -25.73 -7.15 -30.00
N TRP A 396 -26.28 -7.87 -29.03
CA TRP A 396 -27.02 -7.25 -27.92
C TRP A 396 -26.16 -6.30 -27.12
N TYR A 397 -24.96 -6.70 -26.75
CA TYR A 397 -24.02 -5.80 -26.03
C TYR A 397 -23.63 -4.58 -26.86
N ALA A 398 -23.35 -4.74 -28.15
CA ALA A 398 -22.95 -3.64 -29.01
C ALA A 398 -24.08 -2.62 -29.22
N TYR A 399 -25.32 -3.08 -29.46
CA TYR A 399 -26.44 -2.23 -29.92
C TYR A 399 -27.43 -1.88 -28.84
N LYS A 400 -27.47 -2.61 -27.73
CA LYS A 400 -28.39 -2.41 -26.59
C LYS A 400 -27.68 -2.26 -25.26
N GLY A 401 -26.36 -2.41 -25.26
CA GLY A 401 -25.51 -2.27 -24.09
C GLY A 401 -25.24 -0.84 -23.65
N ASP A 402 -25.84 0.17 -24.33
CA ASP A 402 -25.64 1.58 -23.99
C ASP A 402 -24.17 1.92 -23.73
N PRO A 403 -23.32 1.90 -24.76
CA PRO A 403 -21.88 2.01 -24.62
C PRO A 403 -21.42 3.40 -24.18
N HIS A 404 -20.54 3.45 -23.15
CA HIS A 404 -19.90 4.67 -22.67
C HIS A 404 -18.37 4.53 -22.75
N TRP A 405 -17.71 5.39 -23.52
CA TRP A 405 -16.25 5.42 -23.61
C TRP A 405 -15.64 6.21 -22.45
N VAL A 406 -14.57 5.69 -21.88
CA VAL A 406 -13.74 6.38 -20.89
C VAL A 406 -12.27 6.23 -21.24
N THR A 407 -11.46 7.18 -20.75
CA THR A 407 -10.01 7.13 -20.86
C THR A 407 -9.43 7.29 -19.46
N ASP A 408 -8.55 6.39 -19.07
CA ASP A 408 -7.85 6.38 -17.79
C ASP A 408 -6.33 6.50 -18.05
N ASN A 409 -5.76 7.67 -17.75
CA ASN A 409 -4.32 7.88 -17.80
C ASN A 409 -3.71 7.50 -16.46
N GLY A 410 -3.70 6.21 -16.17
CA GLY A 410 -3.32 5.63 -14.88
C GLY A 410 -2.06 4.78 -14.91
N THR A 411 -1.65 4.39 -13.71
CA THR A 411 -0.63 3.38 -13.50
C THR A 411 -1.31 2.02 -13.30
N TYR A 412 -0.86 1.04 -14.05
CA TYR A 412 -1.37 -0.33 -14.01
C TYR A 412 -0.24 -1.32 -13.71
N GLU A 413 -0.62 -2.48 -13.24
CA GLU A 413 0.28 -3.64 -13.21
C GLU A 413 0.17 -4.41 -14.53
N ASP A 414 1.30 -4.78 -15.10
CA ASP A 414 1.42 -5.69 -16.24
C ASP A 414 2.64 -6.61 -16.03
N ARG A 415 2.40 -7.91 -15.96
CA ARG A 415 3.45 -8.94 -15.81
C ARG A 415 4.42 -8.69 -14.65
N GLY A 416 3.90 -8.24 -13.52
CA GLY A 416 4.70 -7.98 -12.32
C GLY A 416 5.42 -6.64 -12.30
N HIS A 417 5.15 -5.73 -13.24
CA HIS A 417 5.74 -4.41 -13.29
C HIS A 417 4.70 -3.30 -13.37
N LEU A 418 5.07 -2.10 -12.91
CA LEU A 418 4.26 -0.90 -13.10
C LEU A 418 4.45 -0.36 -14.51
N ILE A 419 3.34 -0.05 -15.17
CA ILE A 419 3.33 0.65 -16.45
C ILE A 419 2.39 1.85 -16.40
N GLN A 420 2.77 2.92 -17.09
CA GLN A 420 1.94 4.10 -17.28
C GLN A 420 1.30 4.02 -18.67
N VAL A 421 -0.02 3.99 -18.74
CA VAL A 421 -0.74 3.91 -20.01
C VAL A 421 -1.93 4.86 -20.04
N ASN A 422 -2.19 5.40 -21.22
CA ASN A 422 -3.44 6.09 -21.52
C ASN A 422 -4.45 5.05 -22.02
N MET A 423 -5.13 4.38 -21.08
CA MET A 423 -6.00 3.25 -21.36
C MET A 423 -7.42 3.72 -21.66
N GLY A 424 -7.82 3.59 -22.91
CA GLY A 424 -9.22 3.68 -23.29
C GLY A 424 -10.01 2.42 -22.90
N GLY A 425 -11.31 2.56 -22.82
CA GLY A 425 -12.18 1.42 -22.58
C GLY A 425 -13.65 1.79 -22.64
N ILE A 426 -14.48 0.78 -22.59
CA ILE A 426 -15.91 0.95 -22.73
C ILE A 426 -16.67 0.33 -21.56
N TRP A 427 -17.66 1.03 -21.08
CA TRP A 427 -18.69 0.49 -20.19
C TRP A 427 -19.87 0.03 -21.01
N LEU A 428 -20.37 -1.18 -20.73
CA LEU A 428 -21.56 -1.75 -21.34
C LEU A 428 -22.52 -2.23 -20.25
N LYS A 429 -23.82 -2.13 -20.50
CA LYS A 429 -24.82 -2.72 -19.60
C LYS A 429 -24.59 -4.22 -19.42
N LYS A 430 -24.76 -4.68 -18.20
CA LYS A 430 -24.77 -6.11 -17.88
C LYS A 430 -25.89 -6.84 -18.63
N LYS A 431 -25.72 -8.13 -18.88
CA LYS A 431 -26.71 -9.01 -19.52
C LYS A 431 -28.09 -8.87 -18.86
N SER A 432 -28.15 -8.95 -17.54
CA SER A 432 -29.38 -8.83 -16.77
C SER A 432 -30.10 -7.51 -17.01
N LYS A 433 -29.34 -6.41 -17.15
CA LYS A 433 -29.91 -5.09 -17.42
C LYS A 433 -30.46 -4.99 -18.85
N ILE A 434 -29.72 -5.49 -19.85
CA ILE A 434 -30.19 -5.53 -21.25
C ILE A 434 -31.48 -6.36 -21.34
N MET A 435 -31.50 -7.53 -20.69
CA MET A 435 -32.69 -8.40 -20.69
C MET A 435 -33.89 -7.71 -20.09
N THR A 436 -33.74 -6.99 -18.99
CA THR A 436 -34.80 -6.23 -18.33
C THR A 436 -35.28 -5.07 -19.22
N ASP A 437 -34.36 -4.26 -19.76
CA ASP A 437 -34.70 -3.08 -20.56
C ASP A 437 -35.42 -3.45 -21.88
N GLU A 438 -35.02 -4.53 -22.52
CA GLU A 438 -35.56 -4.99 -23.80
C GLU A 438 -36.72 -5.98 -23.64
N GLY A 439 -36.95 -6.47 -22.42
CA GLY A 439 -38.00 -7.47 -22.13
C GLY A 439 -37.75 -8.78 -22.91
N ILE A 440 -36.54 -9.32 -22.81
CA ILE A 440 -36.12 -10.57 -23.45
C ILE A 440 -35.60 -11.56 -22.42
N THR A 441 -35.64 -12.85 -22.78
CA THR A 441 -34.96 -13.92 -22.01
C THR A 441 -33.51 -14.10 -22.45
N GLU A 442 -32.72 -14.77 -21.62
CA GLU A 442 -31.34 -15.15 -22.00
C GLU A 442 -31.34 -16.05 -23.25
N GLU A 443 -32.27 -16.95 -23.38
CA GLU A 443 -32.40 -17.81 -24.57
C GLU A 443 -32.65 -16.98 -25.84
N GLN A 444 -33.51 -15.97 -25.77
CA GLN A 444 -33.74 -15.07 -26.90
C GLN A 444 -32.49 -14.27 -27.24
N MET A 445 -31.77 -13.79 -26.23
CA MET A 445 -30.50 -13.08 -26.43
C MET A 445 -29.46 -13.94 -27.11
N ARG A 446 -29.37 -15.22 -26.75
CA ARG A 446 -28.45 -16.21 -27.34
C ARG A 446 -28.82 -16.68 -28.74
N ASN A 447 -30.11 -16.67 -29.10
CA ASN A 447 -30.60 -17.27 -30.34
C ASN A 447 -30.80 -16.28 -31.50
N GLY A 448 -30.65 -14.99 -31.27
CA GLY A 448 -30.71 -14.03 -32.36
C GLY A 448 -30.74 -12.57 -31.95
N PHE A 449 -30.55 -11.69 -32.92
CA PHE A 449 -30.65 -10.25 -32.81
C PHE A 449 -31.24 -9.66 -34.10
N PRO A 450 -32.11 -8.61 -34.07
CA PRO A 450 -32.73 -7.98 -32.90
C PRO A 450 -33.94 -8.79 -32.35
N LYS A 451 -34.71 -8.20 -31.38
CA LYS A 451 -35.90 -8.85 -30.79
C LYS A 451 -36.97 -9.18 -31.81
N ILE A 452 -37.21 -8.27 -32.75
CA ILE A 452 -38.21 -8.42 -33.80
C ILE A 452 -37.52 -8.98 -35.05
N SER A 453 -38.04 -10.11 -35.57
CA SER A 453 -37.43 -10.83 -36.72
C SER A 453 -35.96 -11.14 -36.49
N PRO A 454 -35.62 -11.92 -35.45
CA PRO A 454 -34.23 -12.16 -35.09
C PRO A 454 -33.49 -12.94 -36.16
N THR A 455 -32.27 -12.50 -36.45
CA THR A 455 -31.29 -13.24 -37.26
C THR A 455 -30.38 -14.03 -36.33
N ASP A 456 -30.25 -15.33 -36.55
CA ASP A 456 -29.21 -16.12 -35.89
C ASP A 456 -27.89 -16.01 -36.68
N TRP A 457 -27.02 -15.11 -36.20
CA TRP A 457 -25.72 -14.80 -36.83
C TRP A 457 -24.71 -15.95 -36.76
N ARG A 458 -25.02 -17.03 -36.03
CA ARG A 458 -24.18 -18.24 -36.00
C ARG A 458 -24.31 -19.05 -37.29
N THR A 459 -25.42 -18.90 -37.97
CA THR A 459 -25.78 -19.74 -39.17
C THR A 459 -26.06 -18.90 -40.39
N THR A 460 -26.44 -17.65 -40.26
CA THR A 460 -26.92 -16.80 -41.34
C THR A 460 -26.13 -15.52 -41.40
N MET A 461 -25.75 -15.11 -42.61
CA MET A 461 -25.23 -13.78 -42.87
C MET A 461 -26.40 -12.83 -43.19
N GLY A 462 -26.62 -11.86 -42.32
CA GLY A 462 -27.63 -10.82 -42.52
C GLY A 462 -27.02 -9.48 -42.92
N THR A 463 -27.84 -8.48 -43.04
CA THR A 463 -27.40 -7.09 -43.17
C THR A 463 -26.89 -6.60 -41.81
N TRP A 464 -25.65 -6.17 -41.75
CA TRP A 464 -25.03 -5.65 -40.53
C TRP A 464 -25.78 -4.40 -40.05
N PRO A 465 -26.17 -4.32 -38.78
CA PRO A 465 -26.71 -3.11 -38.20
C PRO A 465 -25.68 -1.96 -38.31
N SER A 466 -26.20 -0.72 -38.32
CA SER A 466 -25.32 0.45 -38.30
C SER A 466 -24.49 0.49 -37.03
N ASN A 467 -23.26 0.99 -37.13
CA ASN A 467 -22.34 1.14 -35.99
C ASN A 467 -22.95 2.04 -34.90
N VAL A 468 -22.59 1.72 -33.65
CA VAL A 468 -23.01 2.53 -32.49
C VAL A 468 -21.85 3.47 -32.11
N ILE A 469 -22.19 4.73 -31.84
CA ILE A 469 -21.23 5.71 -31.30
C ILE A 469 -21.38 5.69 -29.79
N PRO A 470 -20.29 5.37 -29.05
CA PRO A 470 -20.35 5.37 -27.58
C PRO A 470 -20.53 6.79 -27.03
N SER A 471 -21.27 6.91 -25.93
CA SER A 471 -21.37 8.13 -25.15
C SER A 471 -20.04 8.45 -24.48
N THR A 472 -19.71 9.73 -24.35
CA THR A 472 -18.57 10.22 -23.53
C THR A 472 -19.00 10.67 -22.14
N ASN A 473 -20.30 10.65 -21.85
CA ASN A 473 -20.82 10.93 -20.52
C ASN A 473 -20.50 9.78 -19.56
N PRO A 474 -20.34 10.06 -18.25
CA PRO A 474 -20.24 9.00 -17.25
C PRO A 474 -21.44 8.05 -17.27
N VAL A 475 -21.23 6.79 -16.94
CA VAL A 475 -22.34 5.83 -16.78
C VAL A 475 -23.28 6.26 -15.65
N PRO A 476 -24.58 6.14 -15.82
CA PRO A 476 -25.57 6.58 -14.82
C PRO A 476 -25.47 5.79 -13.50
N ASN A 477 -25.17 4.49 -13.59
CA ASN A 477 -25.07 3.59 -12.45
C ASN A 477 -24.06 2.47 -12.73
N THR A 478 -22.88 2.55 -12.14
CA THR A 478 -21.81 1.56 -12.35
C THR A 478 -22.18 0.14 -11.92
N THR A 479 -23.17 -0.06 -11.05
CA THR A 479 -23.60 -1.41 -10.63
C THR A 479 -24.35 -2.18 -11.72
N GLU A 480 -24.92 -1.47 -12.70
CA GLU A 480 -25.65 -2.03 -13.85
C GLU A 480 -24.77 -2.21 -15.09
N TYR A 481 -23.49 -1.80 -15.02
CA TYR A 481 -22.55 -1.85 -16.13
C TYR A 481 -21.32 -2.67 -15.76
N PHE A 482 -20.59 -3.14 -16.77
CA PHE A 482 -19.25 -3.72 -16.65
C PHE A 482 -18.29 -3.04 -17.61
N TYR A 483 -16.99 -3.10 -17.31
CA TYR A 483 -15.95 -2.40 -18.05
C TYR A 483 -15.08 -3.36 -18.88
N LEU A 484 -14.80 -2.98 -20.13
CA LEU A 484 -13.89 -3.64 -21.04
C LEU A 484 -12.77 -2.67 -21.44
N PRO A 485 -11.49 -2.93 -21.09
CA PRO A 485 -10.37 -2.10 -21.51
C PRO A 485 -10.00 -2.28 -22.98
N ALA A 486 -9.45 -1.23 -23.60
CA ALA A 486 -8.97 -1.22 -24.99
C ALA A 486 -7.56 -1.82 -25.09
N LEU A 487 -7.43 -3.15 -24.96
CA LEU A 487 -6.15 -3.86 -24.87
C LEU A 487 -5.47 -4.15 -26.20
N GLY A 488 -6.01 -3.65 -27.34
CA GLY A 488 -5.47 -3.93 -28.65
C GLY A 488 -5.52 -5.41 -29.03
N GLY A 489 -4.66 -5.81 -29.95
CA GLY A 489 -4.53 -7.18 -30.42
C GLY A 489 -3.12 -7.50 -30.92
N PHE A 490 -2.90 -8.76 -31.29
CA PHE A 490 -1.64 -9.23 -31.87
C PHE A 490 -1.89 -9.85 -33.24
N ALA A 491 -1.09 -9.44 -34.25
CA ALA A 491 -1.04 -10.07 -35.56
C ALA A 491 0.41 -10.47 -35.86
N GLY A 492 0.70 -11.79 -35.97
CA GLY A 492 2.06 -12.28 -36.17
C GLY A 492 3.06 -11.80 -35.12
N GLY A 493 2.64 -11.67 -33.86
CA GLY A 493 3.47 -11.15 -32.77
C GLY A 493 3.52 -9.63 -32.65
N LEU A 494 3.02 -8.87 -33.63
CA LEU A 494 2.95 -7.41 -33.62
C LEU A 494 1.77 -6.93 -32.77
N LEU A 495 2.03 -6.14 -31.73
CA LEU A 495 0.98 -5.45 -30.95
C LEU A 495 0.41 -4.28 -31.77
N TYR A 496 -0.91 -4.12 -31.75
CA TYR A 496 -1.58 -3.01 -32.43
C TYR A 496 -2.77 -2.48 -31.61
N ASN A 497 -2.99 -1.16 -31.69
CA ASN A 497 -4.11 -0.42 -31.07
C ASN A 497 -4.22 -0.56 -29.54
N PHE A 498 -3.12 -0.80 -28.84
CA PHE A 498 -3.10 -0.87 -27.38
C PHE A 498 -3.47 0.49 -26.78
N GLY A 499 -4.39 0.50 -25.84
CA GLY A 499 -4.94 1.69 -25.21
C GLY A 499 -6.01 2.44 -26.01
N SER A 500 -6.16 2.17 -27.30
CA SER A 500 -7.04 2.92 -28.22
C SER A 500 -8.22 2.12 -28.78
N ARG A 501 -8.09 0.79 -28.85
CA ARG A 501 -9.14 -0.10 -29.41
C ARG A 501 -9.22 -1.41 -28.64
N GLY A 502 -10.45 -1.83 -28.33
CA GLY A 502 -10.73 -3.14 -27.76
C GLY A 502 -11.19 -4.14 -28.82
N PHE A 503 -10.73 -5.39 -28.68
CA PHE A 503 -11.12 -6.54 -29.50
C PHE A 503 -11.41 -7.71 -28.59
N TYR A 504 -12.59 -8.33 -28.72
CA TYR A 504 -13.05 -9.40 -27.85
C TYR A 504 -13.71 -10.51 -28.65
N TRP A 505 -13.17 -11.74 -28.56
CA TRP A 505 -13.69 -12.89 -29.26
C TRP A 505 -15.13 -13.25 -28.90
N THR A 506 -15.86 -13.80 -29.87
CA THR A 506 -17.10 -14.56 -29.60
C THR A 506 -16.79 -16.06 -29.57
N SER A 507 -17.74 -16.85 -29.07
CA SER A 507 -17.68 -18.32 -29.13
C SER A 507 -17.99 -18.91 -30.51
N ASN A 508 -18.17 -18.07 -31.56
CA ASN A 508 -18.53 -18.52 -32.89
C ASN A 508 -17.63 -17.98 -34.00
N GLY A 509 -17.23 -18.88 -34.91
CA GLY A 509 -16.67 -18.50 -36.19
C GLY A 509 -17.73 -17.94 -37.14
N ALA A 510 -17.29 -17.15 -38.13
CA ALA A 510 -18.19 -16.60 -39.13
C ALA A 510 -18.58 -17.69 -40.15
N PRO A 511 -19.88 -17.96 -40.41
CA PRO A 511 -20.32 -19.06 -41.26
C PRO A 511 -19.93 -18.88 -42.73
N TYR A 512 -19.63 -17.65 -43.15
CA TYR A 512 -19.24 -17.33 -44.53
C TYR A 512 -17.74 -17.37 -44.81
N SER A 513 -16.95 -17.82 -43.84
CA SER A 513 -15.48 -17.83 -43.95
C SER A 513 -14.86 -19.08 -43.30
N LEU A 514 -13.78 -19.57 -43.90
CA LEU A 514 -12.99 -20.66 -43.30
C LEU A 514 -11.90 -20.16 -42.34
N ASN A 515 -11.71 -18.83 -42.24
CA ASN A 515 -10.60 -18.24 -41.50
C ASN A 515 -11.04 -17.16 -40.52
N ASN A 516 -12.28 -16.67 -40.61
CA ASN A 516 -12.73 -15.54 -39.82
C ASN A 516 -13.65 -15.94 -38.67
N VAL A 517 -13.49 -15.24 -37.60
CA VAL A 517 -14.25 -15.40 -36.37
C VAL A 517 -14.84 -14.06 -35.95
N TYR A 518 -16.04 -14.10 -35.44
CA TYR A 518 -16.70 -12.91 -34.95
C TYR A 518 -16.01 -12.35 -33.69
N MET A 519 -16.01 -11.03 -33.58
CA MET A 519 -15.50 -10.29 -32.43
C MET A 519 -16.30 -9.03 -32.17
N LEU A 520 -16.40 -8.60 -30.91
CA LEU A 520 -16.74 -7.23 -30.54
C LEU A 520 -15.52 -6.35 -30.73
N SER A 521 -15.69 -5.21 -31.38
CA SER A 521 -14.64 -4.18 -31.52
C SER A 521 -15.16 -2.82 -31.16
N PHE A 522 -14.37 -2.03 -30.45
CA PHE A 522 -14.74 -0.66 -30.06
C PHE A 522 -13.56 0.29 -29.98
N THR A 523 -13.84 1.57 -30.23
CA THR A 523 -12.97 2.74 -30.04
C THR A 523 -13.76 3.85 -29.35
N SER A 524 -13.18 5.02 -29.18
CA SER A 524 -13.90 6.22 -28.69
C SER A 524 -15.04 6.69 -29.60
N SER A 525 -15.11 6.22 -30.86
CA SER A 525 -16.09 6.68 -31.85
C SER A 525 -16.93 5.55 -32.46
N LEU A 526 -16.69 4.30 -32.08
CA LEU A 526 -17.29 3.15 -32.76
C LEU A 526 -17.43 1.94 -31.81
N VAL A 527 -18.59 1.31 -31.84
CA VAL A 527 -18.82 -0.04 -31.32
C VAL A 527 -19.46 -0.87 -32.40
N GLN A 528 -18.93 -2.06 -32.66
CA GLN A 528 -19.44 -2.96 -33.70
C GLN A 528 -19.13 -4.44 -33.39
N VAL A 529 -19.92 -5.33 -33.94
CA VAL A 529 -19.54 -6.72 -34.13
C VAL A 529 -18.90 -6.84 -35.49
N GLY A 530 -17.72 -7.40 -35.59
CA GLY A 530 -16.96 -7.62 -36.83
C GLY A 530 -16.44 -9.05 -36.91
N ALA A 531 -15.60 -9.33 -37.88
CA ALA A 531 -14.91 -10.60 -38.00
C ALA A 531 -13.45 -10.40 -38.43
N THR A 532 -12.55 -11.22 -37.87
CA THR A 532 -11.11 -11.19 -38.20
C THR A 532 -10.54 -12.61 -38.19
N SER A 533 -9.28 -12.75 -38.58
CA SER A 533 -8.59 -14.07 -38.65
C SER A 533 -8.54 -14.75 -37.27
N TYR A 534 -8.85 -16.03 -37.21
CA TYR A 534 -8.73 -16.84 -36.00
C TYR A 534 -7.31 -16.88 -35.43
N SER A 535 -6.30 -16.56 -36.23
CA SER A 535 -4.88 -16.56 -35.84
C SER A 535 -4.43 -15.24 -35.18
N GLU A 536 -5.30 -14.25 -35.08
CA GLU A 536 -4.98 -13.04 -34.30
C GLU A 536 -5.07 -13.33 -32.80
N GLY A 537 -4.18 -12.67 -32.04
CA GLY A 537 -4.24 -12.67 -30.58
C GLY A 537 -5.21 -11.61 -30.10
N ILE A 538 -6.41 -11.99 -29.67
CA ILE A 538 -7.48 -11.12 -29.22
C ILE A 538 -7.94 -11.55 -27.82
N ILE A 539 -8.54 -10.64 -27.05
CA ILE A 539 -9.04 -10.96 -25.71
C ILE A 539 -10.22 -11.94 -25.80
N ALA A 540 -10.12 -13.03 -25.06
CA ALA A 540 -11.23 -13.91 -24.77
C ALA A 540 -11.61 -13.76 -23.29
N LYS A 541 -12.87 -13.43 -23.02
CA LYS A 541 -13.34 -13.14 -21.66
C LYS A 541 -14.82 -13.49 -21.53
N VAL A 542 -15.18 -14.10 -20.41
CA VAL A 542 -16.56 -14.14 -19.93
C VAL A 542 -16.95 -12.72 -19.53
N PHE A 543 -18.11 -12.24 -20.01
CA PHE A 543 -18.61 -10.92 -19.66
C PHE A 543 -19.39 -11.01 -18.35
N GLU A 544 -19.13 -10.03 -17.44
CA GLU A 544 -19.75 -9.85 -16.10
C GLU A 544 -19.19 -10.69 -14.95
#